data_9e385d5d688b4844f397d1b94d3bc1bc
#
_entry.id   9e385d5d688b4844f397d1b94d3bc1bc
#
_cell.length_a   1.000
_cell.length_b   1.000
_cell.length_c   1.000
_cell.angle_alpha   90.00
_cell.angle_beta   90.00
_cell.angle_gamma   90.00
#
_symmetry.space_group_name_H-M   'P 1'
#
loop_
_entity.id
_entity.type
_entity.pdbx_description
1 polymer ?
#
loop_
_entity_poly.entity_id
_entity_poly.type
_entity_poly.pdbx_seq_one_letter_code
_entity_poly.pdbx_strand_id
1 'polypeptide(L)'
;MLGLIFMVVMSDFYDILMAQPEDEAKDIALSLELFVNGSLNIFNHQTNVDVDNKFTVYGIRDLGTELSPITMLVMMESIQNRIVENGKRGKATWLYIDEFHVLLNSEYSAKYLQQLWKKVRKQGGLCTGITQNVVDLLQNYTATTMLANSEFVALLKQDRKSVV
;
A
#
# COMPACT_ATOMS: atom_id res chain seq x y z
N MET A 1 1.37 0.87 36.63
CA MET A 1 2.06 -0.21 35.90
C MET A 1 1.22 -0.50 34.65
N LEU A 2 1.44 0.26 33.58
CA LEU A 2 0.74 0.01 32.29
C LEU A 2 1.33 -1.26 31.71
N GLY A 3 0.53 -2.33 31.76
CA GLY A 3 0.88 -3.56 31.05
C GLY A 3 1.03 -3.25 29.56
N LEU A 4 2.15 -3.63 28.97
CA LEU A 4 2.34 -3.59 27.52
C LEU A 4 1.29 -4.53 26.92
N ILE A 5 0.21 -3.97 26.39
CA ILE A 5 -0.79 -4.74 25.65
C ILE A 5 -0.18 -4.96 24.27
N PHE A 6 0.28 -6.17 24.02
CA PHE A 6 0.68 -6.59 22.68
C PHE A 6 -0.59 -6.81 21.87
N MET A 7 -0.97 -5.84 21.06
CA MET A 7 -1.97 -6.03 20.02
C MET A 7 -1.32 -6.84 18.90
N VAL A 8 -1.77 -8.06 18.73
CA VAL A 8 -1.20 -8.98 17.75
C VAL A 8 -2.07 -9.05 16.49
N VAL A 9 -3.39 -8.95 16.65
CA VAL A 9 -4.38 -9.02 15.58
C VAL A 9 -5.52 -8.02 15.81
N MET A 10 -6.39 -7.85 14.82
CA MET A 10 -7.49 -6.87 14.90
C MET A 10 -8.51 -7.21 15.98
N SER A 11 -8.72 -8.49 16.30
CA SER A 11 -9.59 -8.92 17.40
C SER A 11 -9.11 -8.41 18.76
N ASP A 12 -7.80 -8.36 19.00
CA ASP A 12 -7.28 -7.84 20.26
C ASP A 12 -7.66 -6.37 20.47
N PHE A 13 -7.63 -5.58 19.37
CA PHE A 13 -8.06 -4.19 19.38
C PHE A 13 -9.57 -4.05 19.60
N TYR A 14 -10.37 -4.88 18.94
CA TYR A 14 -11.81 -4.96 19.11
C TYR A 14 -12.19 -5.24 20.56
N ASP A 15 -11.58 -6.24 21.18
CA ASP A 15 -11.85 -6.63 22.57
C ASP A 15 -11.49 -5.51 23.55
N ILE A 16 -10.38 -4.79 23.31
CA ILE A 16 -9.97 -3.65 24.10
C ILE A 16 -11.02 -2.52 23.99
N LEU A 17 -11.50 -2.22 22.80
CA LEU A 17 -12.53 -1.20 22.58
C LEU A 17 -13.85 -1.57 23.26
N MET A 18 -14.28 -2.83 23.12
CA MET A 18 -15.51 -3.33 23.76
C MET A 18 -15.45 -3.29 25.30
N ALA A 19 -14.25 -3.39 25.87
CA ALA A 19 -14.03 -3.30 27.31
C ALA A 19 -14.01 -1.86 27.87
N GLN A 20 -13.99 -0.84 26.97
CA GLN A 20 -14.04 0.56 27.43
C GLN A 20 -15.45 0.92 27.93
N PRO A 21 -15.55 1.81 28.93
CA PRO A 21 -16.83 2.27 29.43
C PRO A 21 -17.54 3.25 28.49
N GLU A 22 -16.80 3.91 27.57
CA GLU A 22 -17.29 4.92 26.66
C GLU A 22 -18.10 4.29 25.51
N ASP A 23 -19.27 4.86 25.20
CA ASP A 23 -20.14 4.37 24.14
C ASP A 23 -19.50 4.59 22.74
N GLU A 24 -18.74 5.66 22.57
CA GLU A 24 -17.99 5.94 21.34
C GLU A 24 -16.97 4.84 21.02
N ALA A 25 -16.35 4.26 22.04
CA ALA A 25 -15.41 3.15 21.83
C ALA A 25 -16.14 1.89 21.33
N LYS A 26 -17.34 1.63 21.86
CA LYS A 26 -18.18 0.52 21.41
C LYS A 26 -18.69 0.72 19.99
N ASP A 27 -19.06 1.94 19.62
CA ASP A 27 -19.47 2.26 18.25
C ASP A 27 -18.35 2.02 17.24
N ILE A 28 -17.11 2.38 17.61
CA ILE A 28 -15.93 2.06 16.79
C ILE A 28 -15.73 0.54 16.70
N ALA A 29 -15.84 -0.18 17.81
CA ALA A 29 -15.72 -1.65 17.83
C ALA A 29 -16.76 -2.29 16.91
N LEU A 30 -18.03 -1.91 17.01
CA LEU A 30 -19.09 -2.43 16.15
C LEU A 30 -18.82 -2.18 14.66
N SER A 31 -18.21 -1.04 14.32
CA SER A 31 -17.79 -0.75 12.95
C SER A 31 -16.70 -1.71 12.44
N LEU A 32 -15.92 -2.30 13.34
CA LEU A 32 -14.86 -3.27 13.01
C LEU A 32 -15.37 -4.71 13.00
N GLU A 33 -16.59 -4.98 13.46
CA GLU A 33 -17.10 -6.34 13.64
C GLU A 33 -17.05 -7.17 12.36
N LEU A 34 -17.33 -6.55 11.21
CA LEU A 34 -17.27 -7.22 9.91
C LEU A 34 -15.86 -7.75 9.58
N PHE A 35 -14.83 -7.07 10.05
CA PHE A 35 -13.41 -7.42 9.83
C PHE A 35 -12.85 -8.34 10.92
N VAL A 36 -13.53 -8.48 12.05
CA VAL A 36 -13.10 -9.34 13.16
C VAL A 36 -13.85 -10.65 13.13
N ASN A 37 -15.17 -10.61 13.09
CA ASN A 37 -16.06 -11.78 13.19
C ASN A 37 -16.84 -12.06 11.89
N GLY A 38 -16.83 -11.12 10.94
CA GLY A 38 -17.62 -11.20 9.71
C GLY A 38 -16.87 -11.79 8.53
N SER A 39 -17.45 -11.62 7.35
CA SER A 39 -16.94 -12.17 6.07
C SER A 39 -15.61 -11.57 5.61
N LEU A 40 -15.18 -10.44 6.19
CA LEU A 40 -13.94 -9.75 5.86
C LEU A 40 -12.82 -10.00 6.89
N ASN A 41 -12.91 -11.06 7.67
CA ASN A 41 -11.95 -11.39 8.75
C ASN A 41 -10.58 -11.87 8.25
N ILE A 42 -10.32 -11.87 6.96
CA ILE A 42 -9.05 -12.34 6.37
C ILE A 42 -7.82 -11.56 6.89
N PHE A 43 -8.02 -10.34 7.40
CA PHE A 43 -6.96 -9.53 8.00
C PHE A 43 -6.82 -9.75 9.52
N ASN A 44 -7.70 -10.54 10.11
CA ASN A 44 -7.70 -10.82 11.56
C ASN A 44 -6.87 -12.06 11.90
N HIS A 45 -5.69 -12.18 11.31
CA HIS A 45 -4.75 -13.27 11.55
C HIS A 45 -3.34 -12.74 11.73
N GLN A 46 -2.52 -13.50 12.44
CA GLN A 46 -1.09 -13.21 12.50
C GLN A 46 -0.49 -13.24 11.09
N THR A 47 0.47 -12.36 10.85
CA THR A 47 1.19 -12.33 9.58
C THR A 47 1.85 -13.70 9.33
N ASN A 48 1.43 -14.36 8.27
CA ASN A 48 1.93 -15.66 7.85
C ASN A 48 2.86 -15.58 6.63
N VAL A 49 3.22 -14.38 6.22
CA VAL A 49 4.11 -14.12 5.08
C VAL A 49 5.50 -13.82 5.61
N ASP A 50 6.51 -14.51 5.06
CA ASP A 50 7.90 -14.20 5.31
C ASP A 50 8.27 -12.90 4.57
N VAL A 51 8.34 -11.82 5.32
CA VAL A 51 8.69 -10.50 4.80
C VAL A 51 10.20 -10.25 4.70
N ASP A 52 11.02 -11.18 5.21
CA ASP A 52 12.49 -11.06 5.16
C ASP A 52 13.10 -11.57 3.85
N ASN A 53 12.28 -12.11 2.96
CA ASN A 53 12.72 -12.55 1.64
C ASN A 53 13.31 -11.41 0.82
N LYS A 54 14.40 -11.71 0.12
CA LYS A 54 15.08 -10.77 -0.79
C LYS A 54 14.15 -10.27 -1.91
N PHE A 55 13.24 -11.13 -2.36
CA PHE A 55 12.21 -10.82 -3.36
C PHE A 55 10.83 -11.09 -2.76
N THR A 56 9.98 -10.10 -2.83
CA THR A 56 8.57 -10.21 -2.42
C THR A 56 7.70 -9.71 -3.57
N VAL A 57 6.69 -10.47 -3.93
CA VAL A 57 5.74 -10.13 -5.00
C VAL A 57 4.35 -10.05 -4.39
N TYR A 58 3.67 -8.94 -4.62
CA TYR A 58 2.28 -8.74 -4.23
C TYR A 58 1.38 -8.88 -5.45
N GLY A 59 0.56 -9.92 -5.49
CA GLY A 59 -0.47 -10.11 -6.51
C GLY A 59 -1.77 -9.43 -6.09
N ILE A 60 -2.22 -8.42 -6.83
CA ILE A 60 -3.42 -7.64 -6.50
C ILE A 60 -4.59 -7.89 -7.45
N ARG A 61 -4.39 -8.75 -8.45
CA ARG A 61 -5.38 -8.97 -9.53
C ARG A 61 -6.69 -9.58 -9.02
N ASP A 62 -6.61 -10.51 -8.08
CA ASP A 62 -7.74 -11.32 -7.63
C ASP A 62 -8.42 -10.74 -6.38
N LEU A 63 -8.07 -9.51 -6.02
CA LEU A 63 -8.72 -8.80 -4.92
C LEU A 63 -10.11 -8.35 -5.36
N GLY A 64 -11.14 -8.85 -4.70
CA GLY A 64 -12.51 -8.35 -4.88
C GLY A 64 -12.60 -6.84 -4.59
N THR A 65 -13.58 -6.19 -5.20
CA THR A 65 -13.77 -4.74 -5.09
C THR A 65 -13.93 -4.27 -3.63
N GLU A 66 -14.51 -5.09 -2.77
CA GLU A 66 -14.75 -4.77 -1.36
C GLU A 66 -13.47 -4.78 -0.52
N LEU A 67 -12.56 -5.72 -0.80
CA LEU A 67 -11.32 -5.88 -0.04
C LEU A 67 -10.16 -5.05 -0.60
N SER A 68 -10.26 -4.64 -1.84
CA SER A 68 -9.20 -3.92 -2.55
C SER A 68 -8.68 -2.69 -1.78
N PRO A 69 -9.51 -1.78 -1.24
CA PRO A 69 -9.02 -0.59 -0.54
C PRO A 69 -8.20 -0.93 0.71
N ILE A 70 -8.66 -1.89 1.52
CA ILE A 70 -7.97 -2.29 2.75
C ILE A 70 -6.69 -3.05 2.42
N THR A 71 -6.75 -3.99 1.47
CA THR A 71 -5.55 -4.72 1.05
C THR A 71 -4.48 -3.78 0.52
N MET A 72 -4.88 -2.79 -0.29
CA MET A 72 -3.97 -1.78 -0.79
C MET A 72 -3.31 -0.98 0.34
N LEU A 73 -4.10 -0.58 1.35
CA LEU A 73 -3.58 0.12 2.51
C LEU A 73 -2.55 -0.71 3.27
N VAL A 74 -2.88 -1.94 3.61
CA VAL A 74 -1.99 -2.86 4.35
C VAL A 74 -0.72 -3.15 3.55
N MET A 75 -0.86 -3.42 2.25
CA MET A 75 0.27 -3.68 1.36
C MET A 75 1.21 -2.47 1.26
N MET A 76 0.65 -1.28 1.04
CA MET A 76 1.44 -0.05 0.91
C MET A 76 2.16 0.31 2.20
N GLU A 77 1.51 0.13 3.36
CA GLU A 77 2.12 0.29 4.67
C GLU A 77 3.28 -0.69 4.87
N SER A 78 3.08 -1.96 4.53
CA SER A 78 4.12 -2.99 4.61
C SER A 78 5.34 -2.65 3.75
N ILE A 79 5.12 -2.20 2.50
CA ILE A 79 6.17 -1.77 1.59
C ILE A 79 6.94 -0.57 2.16
N GLN A 80 6.22 0.43 2.64
CA GLN A 80 6.81 1.64 3.22
C GLN A 80 7.68 1.33 4.45
N ASN A 81 7.17 0.52 5.36
CA ASN A 81 7.89 0.10 6.55
C ASN A 81 9.17 -0.65 6.19
N ARG A 82 9.11 -1.53 5.20
CA ARG A 82 10.29 -2.27 4.72
C ARG A 82 11.34 -1.35 4.10
N ILE A 83 10.94 -0.36 3.29
CA ILE A 83 11.86 0.62 2.71
C ILE A 83 12.59 1.37 3.83
N VAL A 84 11.85 1.86 4.83
CA VAL A 84 12.40 2.62 5.96
C VAL A 84 13.36 1.75 6.80
N GLU A 85 12.95 0.53 7.12
CA GLU A 85 13.76 -0.41 7.90
C GLU A 85 15.07 -0.78 7.20
N ASN A 86 15.00 -1.10 5.91
CA ASN A 86 16.18 -1.41 5.11
C ASN A 86 17.10 -0.18 4.99
N GLY A 87 16.52 1.00 4.78
CA GLY A 87 17.27 2.24 4.71
C GLY A 87 18.04 2.55 6.00
N LYS A 88 17.44 2.31 7.19
CA LYS A 88 18.14 2.39 8.48
C LYS A 88 19.32 1.44 8.58
N ARG A 89 19.25 0.30 7.90
CA ARG A 89 20.31 -0.72 7.83
C ARG A 89 21.32 -0.49 6.69
N GLY A 90 21.21 0.63 5.96
CA GLY A 90 22.04 0.94 4.80
C GLY A 90 21.77 0.06 3.57
N LYS A 91 20.61 -0.60 3.51
CA LYS A 91 20.19 -1.45 2.39
C LYS A 91 19.23 -0.70 1.49
N ALA A 92 19.48 -0.67 0.19
CA ALA A 92 18.54 -0.14 -0.79
C ALA A 92 17.38 -1.13 -1.00
N THR A 93 16.17 -0.56 -1.15
CA THR A 93 14.97 -1.33 -1.52
C THR A 93 14.46 -0.85 -2.87
N TRP A 94 14.26 -1.79 -3.80
CA TRP A 94 13.73 -1.52 -5.13
C TRP A 94 12.28 -1.94 -5.18
N LEU A 95 11.40 -1.01 -5.53
CA LEU A 95 9.99 -1.25 -5.74
C LEU A 95 9.69 -1.14 -7.24
N TYR A 96 9.21 -2.22 -7.81
CA TYR A 96 8.70 -2.27 -9.18
C TYR A 96 7.18 -2.37 -9.14
N ILE A 97 6.50 -1.49 -9.85
CA ILE A 97 5.04 -1.47 -9.93
C ILE A 97 4.68 -1.64 -11.41
N ASP A 98 4.18 -2.82 -11.72
CA ASP A 98 3.67 -3.11 -13.07
C ASP A 98 2.24 -2.57 -13.21
N GLU A 99 1.91 -2.08 -14.40
CA GLU A 99 0.62 -1.42 -14.71
C GLU A 99 0.24 -0.36 -13.67
N PHE A 100 1.22 0.45 -13.25
CA PHE A 100 1.03 1.36 -12.12
C PHE A 100 -0.09 2.39 -12.34
N HIS A 101 -0.50 2.63 -13.59
CA HIS A 101 -1.63 3.49 -13.91
C HIS A 101 -2.95 3.01 -13.27
N VAL A 102 -3.10 1.69 -13.05
CA VAL A 102 -4.27 1.12 -12.36
C VAL A 102 -4.39 1.65 -10.94
N LEU A 103 -3.27 1.86 -10.26
CA LEU A 103 -3.24 2.39 -8.89
C LEU A 103 -3.57 3.90 -8.83
N LEU A 104 -3.52 4.59 -9.95
CA LEU A 104 -3.88 6.01 -10.03
C LEU A 104 -5.40 6.24 -10.14
N ASN A 105 -6.19 5.19 -10.38
CA ASN A 105 -7.64 5.28 -10.48
C ASN A 105 -8.33 5.50 -9.12
N SER A 106 -7.68 5.17 -8.02
CA SER A 106 -8.16 5.45 -6.67
C SER A 106 -7.45 6.69 -6.12
N GLU A 107 -8.20 7.66 -5.62
CA GLU A 107 -7.64 8.87 -5.02
C GLU A 107 -6.66 8.55 -3.88
N TYR A 108 -6.98 7.55 -3.06
CA TYR A 108 -6.15 7.12 -1.94
C TYR A 108 -4.80 6.57 -2.43
N SER A 109 -4.81 5.60 -3.33
CA SER A 109 -3.58 4.99 -3.85
C SER A 109 -2.74 5.97 -4.67
N ALA A 110 -3.39 6.84 -5.45
CA ALA A 110 -2.70 7.90 -6.19
C ALA A 110 -1.95 8.86 -5.27
N LYS A 111 -2.62 9.33 -4.21
CA LYS A 111 -2.01 10.23 -3.21
C LYS A 111 -0.87 9.55 -2.46
N TYR A 112 -1.02 8.29 -2.10
CA TYR A 112 0.02 7.50 -1.47
C TYR A 112 1.24 7.36 -2.38
N LEU A 113 1.05 6.94 -3.64
CA LEU A 113 2.14 6.79 -4.61
C LEU A 113 2.88 8.11 -4.85
N GLN A 114 2.16 9.23 -4.95
CA GLN A 114 2.78 10.54 -5.09
C GLN A 114 3.68 10.87 -3.89
N GLN A 115 3.23 10.58 -2.68
CA GLN A 115 4.02 10.81 -1.47
C GLN A 115 5.24 9.89 -1.41
N LEU A 116 5.05 8.62 -1.76
CA LEU A 116 6.13 7.64 -1.83
C LEU A 116 7.20 8.09 -2.83
N TRP A 117 6.81 8.46 -4.05
CA TRP A 117 7.73 8.93 -5.09
C TRP A 117 8.60 10.10 -4.65
N LYS A 118 8.01 11.04 -3.93
CA LYS A 118 8.74 12.21 -3.39
C LYS A 118 9.71 11.87 -2.27
N LYS A 119 9.44 10.82 -1.48
CA LYS A 119 10.17 10.53 -0.23
C LYS A 119 11.12 9.34 -0.34
N VAL A 120 10.84 8.41 -1.24
CA VAL A 120 11.49 7.08 -1.30
C VAL A 120 13.01 7.18 -1.37
N ARG A 121 13.54 8.09 -2.18
CA ARG A 121 15.00 8.29 -2.31
C ARG A 121 15.66 8.65 -0.98
N LYS A 122 15.03 9.53 -0.18
CA LYS A 122 15.55 9.93 1.14
C LYS A 122 15.51 8.79 2.15
N GLN A 123 14.68 7.78 1.90
CA GLN A 123 14.51 6.61 2.73
C GLN A 123 15.33 5.40 2.27
N GLY A 124 16.18 5.57 1.26
CA GLY A 124 17.02 4.50 0.72
C GLY A 124 16.28 3.56 -0.25
N GLY A 125 15.13 3.99 -0.79
CA GLY A 125 14.36 3.25 -1.77
C GLY A 125 14.47 3.80 -3.18
N LEU A 126 14.17 2.94 -4.17
CA LEU A 126 14.04 3.30 -5.57
C LEU A 126 12.70 2.76 -6.08
N CYS A 127 11.96 3.59 -6.82
CA CYS A 127 10.69 3.18 -7.42
C CYS A 127 10.80 3.17 -8.93
N THR A 128 10.21 2.15 -9.55
CA THR A 128 10.07 2.01 -10.99
C THR A 128 8.60 1.72 -11.30
N GLY A 129 7.95 2.63 -11.99
CA GLY A 129 6.60 2.43 -12.52
C GLY A 129 6.68 1.95 -13.96
N ILE A 130 5.96 0.88 -14.28
CA ILE A 130 5.87 0.30 -15.61
C ILE A 130 4.42 0.49 -16.09
N THR A 131 4.24 0.95 -17.32
CA THR A 131 2.91 1.11 -17.92
C THR A 131 2.98 0.95 -19.42
N GLN A 132 1.90 0.46 -19.99
CA GLN A 132 1.70 0.40 -21.45
C GLN A 132 0.96 1.64 -21.95
N ASN A 133 0.25 2.36 -21.11
CA ASN A 133 -0.62 3.46 -21.49
C ASN A 133 -0.02 4.82 -21.09
N VAL A 134 0.72 5.40 -22.01
CA VAL A 134 1.36 6.71 -21.79
C VAL A 134 0.34 7.85 -21.87
N VAL A 135 -0.71 7.72 -22.66
CA VAL A 135 -1.71 8.79 -22.87
C VAL A 135 -2.50 9.02 -21.58
N ASP A 136 -3.02 7.97 -20.96
CA ASP A 136 -3.76 8.07 -19.70
C ASP A 136 -2.86 8.60 -18.59
N LEU A 137 -1.58 8.22 -18.62
CA LEU A 137 -0.59 8.71 -17.68
C LEU A 137 -0.43 10.23 -17.75
N LEU A 138 -0.30 10.77 -18.96
CA LEU A 138 -0.09 12.21 -19.17
C LEU A 138 -1.33 13.06 -18.86
N GLN A 139 -2.52 12.47 -18.87
CA GLN A 139 -3.77 13.15 -18.49
C GLN A 139 -3.99 13.20 -16.98
N ASN A 140 -3.27 12.38 -16.23
CA ASN A 140 -3.41 12.33 -14.79
C ASN A 140 -2.40 13.26 -14.09
N TYR A 141 -2.89 14.23 -13.31
CA TYR A 141 -2.05 15.20 -12.59
C TYR A 141 -1.05 14.53 -11.63
N THR A 142 -1.47 13.48 -10.96
CA THR A 142 -0.57 12.73 -10.04
C THR A 142 0.55 12.07 -10.81
N ALA A 143 0.23 11.44 -11.94
CA ALA A 143 1.21 10.80 -12.81
C ALA A 143 2.22 11.81 -13.40
N THR A 144 1.77 12.98 -13.85
CA THR A 144 2.67 14.03 -14.35
C THR A 144 3.59 14.54 -13.25
N THR A 145 3.10 14.64 -12.01
CA THR A 145 3.94 14.99 -10.86
C THR A 145 4.98 13.90 -10.56
N MET A 146 4.62 12.63 -10.69
CA MET A 146 5.54 11.50 -10.50
C MET A 146 6.62 11.49 -11.59
N LEU A 147 6.24 11.70 -12.86
CA LEU A 147 7.19 11.84 -13.97
C LEU A 147 8.19 12.98 -13.74
N ALA A 148 7.72 14.14 -13.29
CA ALA A 148 8.58 15.29 -12.98
C ALA A 148 9.56 15.05 -11.83
N ASN A 149 9.27 14.06 -10.96
CA ASN A 149 10.15 13.64 -9.86
C ASN A 149 10.95 12.36 -10.20
N SER A 150 10.87 11.86 -11.44
CA SER A 150 11.61 10.70 -11.92
C SER A 150 12.93 11.16 -12.53
N GLU A 151 14.03 10.50 -12.20
CA GLU A 151 15.36 10.81 -12.76
C GLU A 151 15.53 10.20 -14.16
N PHE A 152 14.84 9.09 -14.43
CA PHE A 152 14.94 8.36 -15.69
C PHE A 152 13.55 8.05 -16.24
N VAL A 153 13.40 8.22 -17.54
CA VAL A 153 12.24 7.77 -18.30
C VAL A 153 12.76 6.88 -19.41
N ALA A 154 12.34 5.61 -19.41
CA ALA A 154 12.68 4.65 -20.46
C ALA A 154 11.47 4.44 -21.38
N LEU A 155 11.60 4.76 -22.64
CA LEU A 155 10.60 4.52 -23.66
C LEU A 155 11.03 3.31 -24.51
N LEU A 156 10.24 2.25 -24.44
CA LEU A 156 10.41 1.08 -25.29
C LEU A 156 9.62 1.27 -26.59
N LYS A 157 9.72 0.29 -27.50
CA LYS A 157 9.01 0.33 -28.78
C LYS A 157 7.52 0.49 -28.57
N GLN A 158 6.95 1.57 -29.11
CA GLN A 158 5.52 1.87 -29.05
C GLN A 158 4.87 1.48 -30.40
N ASP A 159 3.65 0.95 -30.34
CA ASP A 159 2.85 0.75 -31.54
C ASP A 159 2.32 2.08 -32.08
N ARG A 160 2.18 2.21 -33.40
CA ARG A 160 1.71 3.46 -34.05
C ARG A 160 0.32 3.93 -33.54
N LYS A 161 -0.46 3.07 -32.90
CA LYS A 161 -1.79 3.40 -32.34
C LYS A 161 -1.74 4.12 -30.99
N SER A 162 -0.60 4.12 -30.32
CA SER A 162 -0.43 4.74 -28.98
C SER A 162 0.21 6.14 -29.03
N VAL A 163 0.37 6.73 -30.22
CA VAL A 163 1.02 8.02 -30.44
C VAL A 163 0.06 8.98 -31.17
N VAL A 164 -1.19 9.06 -30.76
CA VAL A 164 -2.12 10.09 -31.25
C VAL A 164 -2.65 10.90 -30.08
#